data_687844a2ab6c9db9323f81f5de5f2ee0
#
_entry.id   687844a2ab6c9db9323f81f5de5f2ee0
#
_cell.length_a   1.000
_cell.length_b   1.000
_cell.length_c   1.000
_cell.angle_alpha   90.00
_cell.angle_beta   90.00
_cell.angle_gamma   90.00
#
_symmetry.space_group_name_H-M   'P 1'
#
loop_
_entity.id
_entity.type
_entity.pdbx_description
1 polymer ?
#
loop_
_entity_poly.entity_id
_entity_poly.type
_entity_poly.pdbx_seq_one_letter_code
_entity_poly.pdbx_strand_id
1 'polypeptide(L)'
;MRKKFTKKMVAFSLAATVIATGTTPVSVSAQKLTSPTDYSNPENWNVRHTVKDIYGMLTELEKAYPEYAELSSIGKTTKENDIKLLTITNENSKNKNKKGVAYLANIHGDERESGESAAYTAAWLLENLDDPMVKEMLERNIIYIIPILNPDSRDIFEYFVRGTSQLLDKNGDGIPSNDLYADITGDEWIGYLYTTDESKTRTGDIGYESKDLDGNGWLGDDSWASGYDINRNFDFQWAPEHAGISGGLEAASEIETQHIQNFLKDTPLDALVTVHTGIQAVLYPWGYRDTDQSNPEEVADIEFMANTAEKMRKAIEQTTERNYYVSNSYHDYQTYSELLDYAYGVHGIHTYTMEVICEGYDESVNYKPDRNPDAYENPENFDICLWNDPKWEGSRKEYIPYEDFVEIMEKNGLSPETVKVVDRTTKEEKTLSEMKPAYIYVSSSERNQRGTYVAEDQDKLVEGAKNAFLEMVSAENGEKVVGWKAIDGKWYYFNEYGVMETGWVSVDGHWYYLNEDGIMENGWVFVDGHWYYMDPWGA
;
A
#
# COMPACT_ATOMS: atom_id res chain seq x y z
N MET A 1 -23.57 -18.68 59.90
CA MET A 1 -24.09 -19.52 58.79
C MET A 1 -24.08 -18.69 57.51
N ARG A 2 -23.08 -18.87 56.66
CA ARG A 2 -22.96 -18.22 55.34
C ARG A 2 -23.52 -19.18 54.29
N LYS A 3 -24.62 -18.83 53.62
CA LYS A 3 -25.13 -19.57 52.47
C LYS A 3 -24.38 -19.10 51.19
N LYS A 4 -23.67 -20.03 50.52
CA LYS A 4 -23.11 -19.87 49.21
C LYS A 4 -24.22 -19.93 48.17
N PHE A 5 -24.36 -18.88 47.34
CA PHE A 5 -25.17 -18.92 46.13
C PHE A 5 -24.25 -19.32 44.95
N THR A 6 -24.51 -20.45 44.38
CA THR A 6 -23.93 -20.91 43.14
C THR A 6 -24.75 -20.34 41.97
N LYS A 7 -24.17 -19.47 41.16
CA LYS A 7 -24.73 -19.06 39.86
C LYS A 7 -24.48 -20.16 38.84
N LYS A 8 -25.53 -20.79 38.35
CA LYS A 8 -25.49 -21.59 37.15
C LYS A 8 -25.47 -20.64 35.94
N MET A 9 -24.39 -20.65 35.14
CA MET A 9 -24.38 -20.08 33.79
C MET A 9 -25.13 -21.06 32.88
N VAL A 10 -26.19 -20.59 32.26
CA VAL A 10 -26.86 -21.26 31.15
C VAL A 10 -26.21 -20.73 29.88
N ALA A 11 -25.44 -21.57 29.21
CA ALA A 11 -24.94 -21.28 27.89
C ALA A 11 -26.08 -21.51 26.88
N PHE A 12 -26.53 -20.47 26.22
CA PHE A 12 -27.35 -20.59 25.01
C PHE A 12 -26.41 -20.77 23.84
N SER A 13 -26.37 -21.96 23.28
CA SER A 13 -25.78 -22.22 21.98
C SER A 13 -26.83 -21.90 20.91
N LEU A 14 -26.68 -20.78 20.22
CA LEU A 14 -27.34 -20.56 18.94
C LEU A 14 -26.61 -21.39 17.91
N ALA A 15 -27.23 -22.46 17.46
CA ALA A 15 -26.80 -23.17 16.25
C ALA A 15 -27.37 -22.40 15.06
N ALA A 16 -26.53 -21.60 14.41
CA ALA A 16 -26.85 -21.09 13.08
C ALA A 16 -26.73 -22.26 12.08
N THR A 17 -27.85 -22.66 11.52
CA THR A 17 -27.90 -23.65 10.43
C THR A 17 -27.56 -22.90 9.14
N VAL A 18 -26.30 -22.95 8.73
CA VAL A 18 -25.88 -22.53 7.39
C VAL A 18 -26.41 -23.53 6.41
N ILE A 19 -27.39 -23.13 5.60
CA ILE A 19 -27.81 -23.90 4.42
C ILE A 19 -26.74 -23.73 3.37
N ALA A 20 -25.83 -24.68 3.28
CA ALA A 20 -24.85 -24.76 2.20
C ALA A 20 -25.59 -25.11 0.89
N THR A 21 -25.88 -24.10 0.07
CA THR A 21 -26.10 -24.32 -1.37
C THR A 21 -24.74 -24.58 -1.98
N GLY A 22 -24.57 -25.78 -2.52
CA GLY A 22 -23.29 -26.28 -3.01
C GLY A 22 -22.81 -25.54 -4.25
N THR A 23 -22.03 -24.52 -4.06
CA THR A 23 -20.99 -24.14 -5.00
C THR A 23 -19.71 -24.77 -4.49
N THR A 24 -19.16 -25.71 -5.26
CA THR A 24 -17.83 -26.23 -4.97
C THR A 24 -16.87 -25.07 -4.91
N PRO A 25 -16.16 -24.86 -3.77
CA PRO A 25 -15.11 -23.84 -3.76
C PRO A 25 -14.09 -24.27 -4.81
N VAL A 26 -13.83 -23.40 -5.78
CA VAL A 26 -12.64 -23.52 -6.61
C VAL A 26 -11.49 -23.32 -5.63
N SER A 27 -10.88 -24.43 -5.21
CA SER A 27 -9.65 -24.37 -4.43
C SER A 27 -8.57 -23.84 -5.37
N VAL A 28 -8.35 -22.54 -5.37
CA VAL A 28 -7.09 -21.98 -5.86
C VAL A 28 -6.05 -22.54 -4.89
N SER A 29 -5.34 -23.58 -5.31
CA SER A 29 -4.22 -24.09 -4.53
C SER A 29 -3.19 -22.99 -4.49
N ALA A 30 -3.00 -22.35 -3.33
CA ALA A 30 -1.84 -21.54 -3.08
C ALA A 30 -0.62 -22.37 -3.47
N GLN A 31 0.11 -21.93 -4.50
CA GLN A 31 1.30 -22.64 -4.93
C GLN A 31 2.34 -22.43 -3.84
N LYS A 32 2.75 -23.50 -3.19
CA LYS A 32 3.75 -23.45 -2.12
C LYS A 32 5.04 -22.94 -2.73
N LEU A 33 5.60 -21.86 -2.17
CA LEU A 33 6.95 -21.44 -2.48
C LEU A 33 7.89 -22.64 -2.38
N THR A 34 8.64 -22.91 -3.44
CA THR A 34 9.26 -24.22 -3.64
C THR A 34 10.64 -24.36 -3.03
N SER A 35 11.29 -23.25 -2.60
CA SER A 35 12.60 -23.27 -1.94
C SER A 35 12.94 -21.90 -1.34
N PRO A 36 13.64 -21.84 -0.17
CA PRO A 36 14.16 -20.59 0.37
C PRO A 36 15.18 -19.88 -0.55
N THR A 37 15.73 -20.58 -1.53
CA THR A 37 16.72 -20.05 -2.48
C THR A 37 16.14 -19.40 -3.74
N ASP A 38 14.83 -19.31 -3.86
CA ASP A 38 14.16 -18.80 -5.08
C ASP A 38 13.25 -17.57 -4.82
N TYR A 39 13.22 -17.04 -3.59
CA TYR A 39 12.33 -15.94 -3.25
C TYR A 39 12.72 -14.61 -3.92
N SER A 40 13.98 -14.43 -4.30
CA SER A 40 14.45 -13.25 -5.03
C SER A 40 14.18 -13.32 -6.54
N ASN A 41 13.69 -14.44 -7.06
CA ASN A 41 13.25 -14.53 -8.45
C ASN A 41 11.83 -13.95 -8.60
N PRO A 42 11.63 -12.82 -9.30
CA PRO A 42 10.33 -12.16 -9.40
C PRO A 42 9.27 -13.04 -10.09
N GLU A 43 9.65 -13.95 -11.00
CA GLU A 43 8.71 -14.85 -11.67
C GLU A 43 7.95 -15.76 -10.69
N ASN A 44 8.51 -16.02 -9.49
CA ASN A 44 7.86 -16.83 -8.47
C ASN A 44 6.72 -16.06 -7.75
N TRP A 45 6.59 -14.77 -8.01
CA TRP A 45 5.56 -13.90 -7.42
C TRP A 45 4.33 -13.71 -8.33
N ASN A 46 4.28 -14.33 -9.50
CA ASN A 46 3.08 -14.36 -10.36
C ASN A 46 1.98 -15.28 -9.77
N VAL A 47 1.84 -15.23 -8.46
CA VAL A 47 0.85 -15.97 -7.66
C VAL A 47 0.46 -15.10 -6.48
N ARG A 48 -0.66 -15.42 -5.85
CA ARG A 48 -1.08 -14.80 -4.61
C ARG A 48 -0.65 -15.63 -3.42
N HIS A 49 -0.05 -14.96 -2.41
CA HIS A 49 0.30 -15.57 -1.15
C HIS A 49 -0.68 -15.17 -0.04
N THR A 50 -1.05 -16.14 0.79
CA THR A 50 -1.81 -15.89 2.02
C THR A 50 -0.92 -15.25 3.09
N VAL A 51 -1.53 -14.73 4.16
CA VAL A 51 -0.79 -14.28 5.36
C VAL A 51 0.16 -15.36 5.86
N LYS A 52 -0.32 -16.61 5.88
CA LYS A 52 0.46 -17.76 6.33
C LYS A 52 1.67 -18.04 5.45
N ASP A 53 1.54 -17.89 4.14
CA ASP A 53 2.63 -18.14 3.19
C ASP A 53 3.71 -17.06 3.35
N ILE A 54 3.35 -15.79 3.38
CA ILE A 54 4.28 -14.68 3.60
C ILE A 54 4.97 -14.81 4.96
N TYR A 55 4.24 -15.07 6.04
CA TYR A 55 4.83 -15.20 7.38
C TYR A 55 5.72 -16.45 7.52
N GLY A 56 5.38 -17.51 6.77
CA GLY A 56 6.23 -18.70 6.63
C GLY A 56 7.57 -18.35 5.99
N MET A 57 7.54 -17.63 4.86
CA MET A 57 8.72 -17.14 4.16
C MET A 57 9.60 -16.24 5.06
N LEU A 58 9.01 -15.24 5.75
CA LEU A 58 9.78 -14.39 6.67
C LEU A 58 10.50 -15.22 7.75
N THR A 59 9.84 -16.26 8.27
CA THR A 59 10.44 -17.16 9.27
C THR A 59 11.60 -17.98 8.67
N GLU A 60 11.50 -18.38 7.41
CA GLU A 60 12.57 -19.09 6.71
C GLU A 60 13.75 -18.17 6.41
N LEU A 61 13.49 -16.92 6.01
CA LEU A 61 14.53 -15.90 5.79
C LEU A 61 15.30 -15.58 7.07
N GLU A 62 14.63 -15.35 8.21
CA GLU A 62 15.29 -15.12 9.49
C GLU A 62 16.24 -16.28 9.86
N LYS A 63 15.77 -17.52 9.69
CA LYS A 63 16.60 -18.71 9.96
C LYS A 63 17.79 -18.87 9.03
N ALA A 64 17.62 -18.47 7.76
CA ALA A 64 18.68 -18.56 6.75
C ALA A 64 19.75 -17.47 6.94
N TYR A 65 19.34 -16.29 7.40
CA TYR A 65 20.18 -15.09 7.48
C TYR A 65 20.21 -14.44 8.89
N PRO A 66 20.52 -15.20 9.96
CA PRO A 66 20.37 -14.72 11.35
C PRO A 66 21.30 -13.57 11.73
N GLU A 67 22.35 -13.28 10.95
CA GLU A 67 23.25 -12.14 11.17
C GLU A 67 22.72 -10.83 10.51
N TYR A 68 21.66 -10.93 9.70
CA TYR A 68 21.10 -9.83 8.94
C TYR A 68 19.61 -9.61 9.17
N ALA A 69 18.90 -10.60 9.68
CA ALA A 69 17.44 -10.58 9.78
C ALA A 69 16.95 -10.97 11.17
N GLU A 70 16.05 -10.16 11.73
CA GLU A 70 15.32 -10.43 12.97
C GLU A 70 13.82 -10.31 12.70
N LEU A 71 13.04 -11.35 13.02
CA LEU A 71 11.58 -11.38 12.90
C LEU A 71 10.93 -11.13 14.26
N SER A 72 10.12 -10.10 14.33
CA SER A 72 9.37 -9.70 15.53
C SER A 72 7.92 -9.42 15.21
N SER A 73 7.19 -8.81 16.14
CA SER A 73 5.82 -8.35 15.97
C SER A 73 5.68 -6.96 16.58
N ILE A 74 5.02 -6.04 15.89
CA ILE A 74 4.68 -4.73 16.47
C ILE A 74 3.44 -4.79 17.36
N GLY A 75 2.67 -5.88 17.30
CA GLY A 75 1.48 -6.11 18.11
C GLY A 75 0.55 -7.14 17.48
N LYS A 76 -0.62 -7.28 18.07
CA LYS A 76 -1.66 -8.19 17.64
C LYS A 76 -2.92 -7.44 17.23
N THR A 77 -3.54 -7.91 16.16
CA THR A 77 -4.84 -7.39 15.71
C THR A 77 -5.98 -7.77 16.63
N THR A 78 -7.16 -7.26 16.35
CA THR A 78 -8.41 -7.62 17.05
C THR A 78 -8.69 -9.12 17.03
N LYS A 79 -8.27 -9.85 15.99
CA LYS A 79 -8.40 -11.32 15.89
C LYS A 79 -7.18 -12.08 16.43
N GLU A 80 -6.32 -11.43 17.20
CA GLU A 80 -5.11 -12.03 17.80
C GLU A 80 -4.04 -12.47 16.78
N ASN A 81 -4.09 -11.99 15.54
CA ASN A 81 -3.04 -12.21 14.56
C ASN A 81 -1.86 -11.27 14.80
N ASP A 82 -0.64 -11.76 14.67
CA ASP A 82 0.55 -10.92 14.79
C ASP A 82 0.70 -10.01 13.56
N ILE A 83 1.06 -8.73 13.78
CA ILE A 83 1.56 -7.85 12.74
C ILE A 83 3.07 -7.99 12.69
N LYS A 84 3.57 -8.78 11.74
CA LYS A 84 4.98 -9.17 11.66
C LYS A 84 5.86 -8.06 11.11
N LEU A 85 6.98 -7.85 11.79
CA LEU A 85 8.06 -6.95 11.40
C LEU A 85 9.33 -7.76 11.14
N LEU A 86 9.91 -7.63 9.97
CA LEU A 86 11.26 -8.11 9.66
C LEU A 86 12.22 -6.92 9.66
N THR A 87 13.20 -6.95 10.55
CA THR A 87 14.29 -5.98 10.61
C THR A 87 15.49 -6.54 9.85
N ILE A 88 16.01 -5.81 8.87
CA ILE A 88 17.14 -6.23 8.04
C ILE A 88 18.26 -5.21 8.17
N THR A 89 19.43 -5.64 8.62
CA THR A 89 20.65 -4.83 8.73
C THR A 89 21.86 -5.71 8.86
N ASN A 90 23.08 -5.18 8.69
CA ASN A 90 24.29 -5.90 9.08
C ASN A 90 24.57 -5.67 10.57
N GLU A 91 24.26 -6.63 11.43
CA GLU A 91 24.51 -6.55 12.88
C GLU A 91 26.01 -6.41 13.23
N ASN A 92 26.89 -6.90 12.36
CA ASN A 92 28.35 -6.83 12.53
C ASN A 92 28.94 -5.49 12.05
N SER A 93 28.12 -4.57 11.53
CA SER A 93 28.58 -3.27 11.09
C SER A 93 29.20 -2.44 12.20
N LYS A 94 30.30 -1.78 11.87
CA LYS A 94 30.93 -0.80 12.76
C LYS A 94 30.22 0.54 12.77
N ASN A 95 29.41 0.83 11.76
CA ASN A 95 28.60 2.03 11.69
C ASN A 95 27.48 2.00 12.75
N LYS A 96 27.56 2.88 13.74
CA LYS A 96 26.56 3.01 14.80
C LYS A 96 25.50 4.08 14.51
N ASN A 97 25.68 4.84 13.44
CA ASN A 97 24.78 5.92 13.02
C ASN A 97 24.02 5.51 11.74
N LYS A 98 23.41 4.33 11.78
CA LYS A 98 22.59 3.86 10.66
C LYS A 98 21.29 4.63 10.60
N LYS A 99 20.84 4.91 9.38
CA LYS A 99 19.52 5.46 9.14
C LYS A 99 18.45 4.39 9.24
N GLY A 100 17.32 4.72 9.85
CA GLY A 100 16.14 3.87 9.87
C GLY A 100 15.27 4.14 8.64
N VAL A 101 14.95 3.11 7.87
CA VAL A 101 14.01 3.23 6.74
C VAL A 101 12.98 2.11 6.79
N ALA A 102 11.72 2.43 6.52
CA ALA A 102 10.63 1.48 6.63
C ALA A 102 9.89 1.26 5.31
N TYR A 103 9.47 0.01 5.09
CA TYR A 103 8.59 -0.42 4.01
C TYR A 103 7.34 -1.03 4.64
N LEU A 104 6.25 -0.30 4.63
CA LEU A 104 4.99 -0.68 5.26
C LEU A 104 3.97 -0.97 4.16
N ALA A 105 3.26 -2.09 4.23
CA ALA A 105 2.36 -2.49 3.16
C ALA A 105 1.07 -3.13 3.67
N ASN A 106 0.09 -3.21 2.79
CA ASN A 106 -1.18 -3.89 3.00
C ASN A 106 -1.93 -3.42 4.26
N ILE A 107 -1.98 -2.10 4.45
CA ILE A 107 -2.84 -1.47 5.47
C ILE A 107 -4.31 -1.67 5.09
N HIS A 108 -4.62 -1.65 3.79
CA HIS A 108 -5.89 -2.09 3.25
C HIS A 108 -5.81 -3.57 2.87
N GLY A 109 -6.71 -4.39 3.40
CA GLY A 109 -6.65 -5.84 3.25
C GLY A 109 -6.81 -6.33 1.82
N ASP A 110 -7.59 -5.63 1.01
CA ASP A 110 -7.85 -5.96 -0.40
C ASP A 110 -6.70 -5.57 -1.34
N GLU A 111 -5.78 -4.72 -0.92
CA GLU A 111 -4.63 -4.25 -1.71
C GLU A 111 -3.42 -5.20 -1.57
N ARG A 112 -3.53 -6.40 -2.12
CA ARG A 112 -2.63 -7.52 -1.84
C ARG A 112 -1.28 -7.43 -2.52
N GLU A 113 -1.20 -6.83 -3.71
CA GLU A 113 0.03 -6.61 -4.46
C GLU A 113 1.03 -5.76 -3.66
N SER A 114 0.53 -4.86 -2.82
CA SER A 114 1.36 -4.08 -1.91
C SER A 114 2.15 -4.97 -0.93
N GLY A 115 1.48 -5.96 -0.34
CA GLY A 115 2.11 -6.93 0.57
C GLY A 115 3.06 -7.89 -0.13
N GLU A 116 2.74 -8.30 -1.37
CA GLU A 116 3.64 -9.11 -2.21
C GLU A 116 4.95 -8.35 -2.47
N SER A 117 4.86 -7.08 -2.84
CA SER A 117 6.05 -6.26 -3.15
C SER A 117 6.96 -6.05 -1.93
N ALA A 118 6.39 -5.85 -0.75
CA ALA A 118 7.16 -5.74 0.49
C ALA A 118 7.85 -7.06 0.87
N ALA A 119 7.14 -8.18 0.75
CA ALA A 119 7.67 -9.50 1.03
C ALA A 119 8.77 -9.89 0.02
N TYR A 120 8.58 -9.61 -1.27
CA TYR A 120 9.61 -9.76 -2.30
C TYR A 120 10.87 -8.94 -1.99
N THR A 121 10.68 -7.66 -1.62
CA THR A 121 11.80 -6.77 -1.28
C THR A 121 12.63 -7.33 -0.13
N ALA A 122 11.99 -7.87 0.90
CA ALA A 122 12.66 -8.52 2.03
C ALA A 122 13.51 -9.72 1.57
N ALA A 123 12.92 -10.59 0.74
CA ALA A 123 13.60 -11.75 0.21
C ALA A 123 14.78 -11.35 -0.69
N TRP A 124 14.56 -10.39 -1.59
CA TRP A 124 15.60 -9.94 -2.50
C TRP A 124 16.81 -9.37 -1.77
N LEU A 125 16.60 -8.54 -0.75
CA LEU A 125 17.70 -7.98 0.06
C LEU A 125 18.54 -9.06 0.72
N LEU A 126 17.91 -10.08 1.30
CA LEU A 126 18.61 -11.13 2.03
C LEU A 126 19.28 -12.17 1.13
N GLU A 127 18.70 -12.45 -0.03
CA GLU A 127 19.28 -13.41 -0.99
C GLU A 127 20.37 -12.80 -1.89
N ASN A 128 20.53 -11.46 -1.87
CA ASN A 128 21.55 -10.74 -2.62
C ASN A 128 22.61 -10.06 -1.73
N LEU A 129 22.92 -10.62 -0.56
CA LEU A 129 23.93 -10.07 0.36
C LEU A 129 25.35 -9.99 -0.22
N ASP A 130 25.63 -10.70 -1.30
CA ASP A 130 26.91 -10.60 -2.02
C ASP A 130 26.97 -9.41 -2.98
N ASP A 131 25.83 -8.80 -3.32
CA ASP A 131 25.78 -7.58 -4.12
C ASP A 131 26.41 -6.40 -3.34
N PRO A 132 27.39 -5.69 -3.93
CA PRO A 132 28.06 -4.58 -3.25
C PRO A 132 27.10 -3.46 -2.84
N MET A 133 26.05 -3.20 -3.62
CA MET A 133 25.04 -2.19 -3.31
C MET A 133 24.23 -2.60 -2.08
N VAL A 134 23.80 -3.87 -1.99
CA VAL A 134 23.07 -4.39 -0.82
C VAL A 134 23.95 -4.35 0.42
N LYS A 135 25.23 -4.77 0.30
CA LYS A 135 26.21 -4.65 1.40
C LYS A 135 26.31 -3.24 1.93
N GLU A 136 26.56 -2.27 1.05
CA GLU A 136 26.67 -0.86 1.42
C GLU A 136 25.39 -0.38 2.11
N MET A 137 24.24 -0.72 1.52
CA MET A 137 22.95 -0.33 2.05
C MET A 137 22.76 -0.83 3.49
N LEU A 138 23.06 -2.09 3.78
CA LEU A 138 22.93 -2.68 5.11
C LEU A 138 24.03 -2.22 6.10
N GLU A 139 25.16 -1.71 5.61
CA GLU A 139 26.14 -1.01 6.45
C GLU A 139 25.64 0.37 6.91
N ARG A 140 24.81 1.02 6.12
CA ARG A 140 24.35 2.40 6.36
C ARG A 140 22.95 2.47 6.95
N ASN A 141 22.14 1.41 6.81
CA ASN A 141 20.73 1.44 7.17
C ASN A 141 20.30 0.27 8.05
N ILE A 142 19.22 0.51 8.79
CA ILE A 142 18.35 -0.51 9.37
C ILE A 142 17.05 -0.44 8.56
N ILE A 143 16.71 -1.53 7.90
CA ILE A 143 15.51 -1.62 7.05
C ILE A 143 14.43 -2.38 7.82
N TYR A 144 13.28 -1.75 8.00
CA TYR A 144 12.11 -2.30 8.68
C TYR A 144 11.04 -2.63 7.66
N ILE A 145 10.66 -3.90 7.53
CA ILE A 145 9.64 -4.34 6.56
C ILE A 145 8.45 -4.96 7.29
N ILE A 146 7.28 -4.35 7.10
CA ILE A 146 6.00 -4.92 7.54
C ILE A 146 5.18 -5.19 6.28
N PRO A 147 5.17 -6.43 5.77
CA PRO A 147 4.50 -6.73 4.51
C PRO A 147 2.98 -6.74 4.63
N ILE A 148 2.43 -6.93 5.83
CA ILE A 148 1.00 -7.01 6.05
C ILE A 148 0.65 -6.28 7.34
N LEU A 149 0.14 -5.05 7.22
CA LEU A 149 -0.35 -4.26 8.35
C LEU A 149 -1.75 -4.71 8.80
N ASN A 150 -2.53 -5.31 7.90
CA ASN A 150 -3.90 -5.77 8.16
C ASN A 150 -4.07 -7.27 7.84
N PRO A 151 -3.47 -8.15 8.66
CA PRO A 151 -3.56 -9.60 8.42
C PRO A 151 -4.96 -10.17 8.61
N ASP A 152 -5.84 -9.49 9.34
CA ASP A 152 -7.20 -9.95 9.59
C ASP A 152 -8.08 -9.89 8.33
N SER A 153 -7.74 -9.00 7.40
CA SER A 153 -8.56 -8.71 6.22
C SER A 153 -7.96 -9.25 4.91
N ARG A 154 -6.63 -9.42 4.85
CA ARG A 154 -5.93 -9.84 3.62
C ARG A 154 -6.44 -11.15 3.02
N ASP A 155 -6.78 -12.14 3.83
CA ASP A 155 -7.21 -13.47 3.38
C ASP A 155 -8.72 -13.62 3.27
N ILE A 156 -9.48 -12.54 3.34
CA ILE A 156 -10.92 -12.56 3.07
C ILE A 156 -11.10 -12.39 1.56
N PHE A 157 -11.63 -13.43 0.91
CA PHE A 157 -11.75 -13.52 -0.55
C PHE A 157 -13.19 -13.41 -1.05
N GLU A 158 -14.14 -13.55 -0.15
CA GLU A 158 -15.56 -13.58 -0.50
C GLU A 158 -16.11 -12.18 -0.80
N TYR A 159 -15.45 -11.13 -0.29
CA TYR A 159 -15.85 -9.75 -0.47
C TYR A 159 -14.67 -8.81 -0.19
N PHE A 160 -14.81 -7.55 -0.59
CA PHE A 160 -13.77 -6.55 -0.35
C PHE A 160 -13.69 -6.17 1.11
N VAL A 161 -12.52 -6.30 1.71
CA VAL A 161 -12.25 -5.84 3.07
C VAL A 161 -11.05 -4.90 3.04
N ARG A 162 -11.35 -3.63 2.83
CA ARG A 162 -10.34 -2.57 2.83
C ARG A 162 -9.81 -2.29 4.23
N GLY A 163 -10.70 -2.05 5.20
CA GLY A 163 -10.37 -1.71 6.58
C GLY A 163 -10.20 -2.92 7.49
N THR A 164 -10.52 -2.74 8.77
CA THR A 164 -10.53 -3.83 9.74
C THR A 164 -11.56 -4.90 9.37
N SER A 165 -11.38 -6.12 9.83
CA SER A 165 -12.30 -7.22 9.54
C SER A 165 -13.63 -7.16 10.30
N GLN A 166 -13.87 -6.09 11.05
CA GLN A 166 -15.13 -5.82 11.72
C GLN A 166 -16.17 -5.37 10.68
N LEU A 167 -17.35 -5.96 10.71
CA LEU A 167 -18.46 -5.49 9.88
C LEU A 167 -19.12 -4.27 10.52
N LEU A 168 -19.40 -3.25 9.75
CA LEU A 168 -20.06 -2.01 10.20
C LEU A 168 -21.48 -1.93 9.65
N ASP A 169 -22.37 -1.44 10.49
CA ASP A 169 -23.71 -1.00 10.11
C ASP A 169 -23.60 0.43 9.55
N LYS A 170 -23.50 0.56 8.25
CA LYS A 170 -23.29 1.87 7.58
C LYS A 170 -24.59 2.58 7.23
N ASN A 171 -25.66 1.82 7.01
CA ASN A 171 -26.97 2.37 6.68
C ASN A 171 -27.83 2.67 7.94
N GLY A 172 -27.43 2.15 9.12
CA GLY A 172 -28.09 2.40 10.39
C GLY A 172 -29.33 1.54 10.66
N ASP A 173 -29.46 0.40 9.98
CA ASP A 173 -30.59 -0.52 10.14
C ASP A 173 -30.44 -1.48 11.34
N GLY A 174 -29.27 -1.51 11.95
CA GLY A 174 -28.93 -2.38 13.09
C GLY A 174 -28.35 -3.74 12.70
N ILE A 175 -28.10 -4.00 11.40
CA ILE A 175 -27.53 -5.24 10.88
C ILE A 175 -26.24 -4.92 10.11
N PRO A 176 -25.06 -5.16 10.69
CA PRO A 176 -23.81 -4.81 10.03
C PRO A 176 -23.61 -5.55 8.70
N SER A 177 -23.28 -4.81 7.66
CA SER A 177 -22.83 -5.30 6.33
C SER A 177 -23.68 -6.44 5.76
N ASN A 178 -24.96 -6.19 5.63
CA ASN A 178 -25.92 -7.19 5.16
C ASN A 178 -26.10 -7.21 3.63
N ASP A 179 -25.82 -6.11 2.92
CA ASP A 179 -25.98 -5.99 1.47
C ASP A 179 -24.65 -6.20 0.73
N LEU A 180 -24.03 -7.35 0.96
CA LEU A 180 -22.78 -7.71 0.31
C LEU A 180 -22.91 -7.71 -1.21
N TYR A 181 -21.82 -7.33 -1.88
CA TYR A 181 -21.72 -7.39 -3.33
C TYR A 181 -22.11 -8.77 -3.88
N ALA A 182 -22.91 -8.78 -4.93
CA ALA A 182 -23.31 -9.97 -5.62
C ALA A 182 -23.44 -9.67 -7.11
N ASP A 183 -22.73 -10.41 -7.94
CA ASP A 183 -22.92 -10.39 -9.39
C ASP A 183 -24.34 -10.87 -9.74
N ILE A 184 -25.27 -9.92 -9.87
CA ILE A 184 -26.65 -10.21 -10.23
C ILE A 184 -26.85 -10.30 -11.75
N THR A 185 -25.98 -9.69 -12.53
CA THR A 185 -25.99 -9.76 -14.00
C THR A 185 -25.41 -11.05 -14.55
N GLY A 186 -24.59 -11.76 -13.77
CA GLY A 186 -24.01 -13.05 -14.12
C GLY A 186 -22.82 -12.97 -15.06
N ASP A 187 -22.05 -11.88 -14.99
CA ASP A 187 -20.97 -11.58 -15.92
C ASP A 187 -19.56 -11.64 -15.31
N GLU A 188 -19.48 -12.04 -14.04
CA GLU A 188 -18.24 -12.12 -13.24
C GLU A 188 -17.68 -10.76 -12.76
N TRP A 189 -18.45 -9.66 -12.93
CA TRP A 189 -18.08 -8.34 -12.45
C TRP A 189 -19.07 -7.80 -11.42
N ILE A 190 -18.62 -6.95 -10.54
CA ILE A 190 -19.49 -6.17 -9.66
C ILE A 190 -19.61 -4.77 -10.27
N GLY A 191 -20.78 -4.42 -10.74
CA GLY A 191 -21.06 -3.15 -11.37
C GLY A 191 -21.73 -2.15 -10.45
N TYR A 192 -21.45 -0.85 -10.68
CA TYR A 192 -22.32 0.20 -10.20
C TYR A 192 -23.41 0.46 -11.25
N LEU A 193 -24.66 0.50 -10.80
CA LEU A 193 -25.85 0.55 -11.64
C LEU A 193 -26.39 1.97 -11.71
N TYR A 194 -26.70 2.40 -12.93
CA TYR A 194 -27.30 3.70 -13.20
C TYR A 194 -28.52 3.55 -14.11
N THR A 195 -29.53 4.40 -13.92
CA THR A 195 -30.57 4.55 -14.92
C THR A 195 -30.14 5.50 -16.03
N THR A 196 -30.54 5.25 -17.28
CA THR A 196 -30.29 6.12 -18.43
C THR A 196 -31.54 6.30 -19.30
N ASP A 197 -31.58 7.38 -20.04
CA ASP A 197 -32.58 7.65 -21.07
C ASP A 197 -32.23 6.99 -22.42
N GLU A 198 -33.07 7.20 -23.43
CA GLU A 198 -32.85 6.74 -24.81
C GLU A 198 -31.55 7.24 -25.44
N SER A 199 -31.05 8.42 -25.01
CA SER A 199 -29.79 8.99 -25.48
C SER A 199 -28.57 8.46 -24.72
N LYS A 200 -28.79 7.52 -23.78
CA LYS A 200 -27.78 6.97 -22.88
C LYS A 200 -27.21 7.99 -21.87
N THR A 201 -27.94 9.06 -21.61
CA THR A 201 -27.61 10.02 -20.55
C THR A 201 -28.03 9.45 -19.20
N ARG A 202 -27.16 9.53 -18.19
CA ARG A 202 -27.46 9.05 -16.83
C ARG A 202 -28.55 9.90 -16.18
N THR A 203 -29.62 9.26 -15.71
CA THR A 203 -30.79 9.89 -15.10
C THR A 203 -30.95 9.60 -13.62
N GLY A 204 -30.32 8.53 -13.11
CA GLY A 204 -30.38 8.17 -11.70
C GLY A 204 -29.27 7.23 -11.28
N ASP A 205 -29.04 7.18 -9.99
CA ASP A 205 -28.06 6.31 -9.31
C ASP A 205 -28.81 5.22 -8.54
N ILE A 206 -28.53 3.95 -8.81
CA ILE A 206 -29.15 2.79 -8.15
C ILE A 206 -28.28 2.32 -7.01
N GLY A 207 -27.01 1.98 -7.26
CA GLY A 207 -26.08 1.41 -6.30
C GLY A 207 -25.24 0.28 -6.90
N TYR A 208 -24.48 -0.40 -6.08
CA TYR A 208 -23.71 -1.56 -6.49
C TYR A 208 -24.59 -2.81 -6.62
N GLU A 209 -24.19 -3.72 -7.50
CA GLU A 209 -24.84 -5.01 -7.60
C GLU A 209 -24.82 -5.75 -6.27
N SER A 210 -26.00 -6.00 -5.71
CA SER A 210 -26.24 -6.72 -4.47
C SER A 210 -27.60 -7.40 -4.47
N LYS A 211 -27.91 -8.14 -3.41
CA LYS A 211 -29.20 -8.86 -3.27
C LYS A 211 -30.22 -8.15 -2.41
N ASP A 212 -29.97 -6.93 -1.91
CA ASP A 212 -30.88 -6.21 -1.01
C ASP A 212 -31.42 -7.15 0.10
N LEU A 213 -30.50 -7.66 0.93
CA LEU A 213 -30.84 -8.71 1.90
C LEU A 213 -31.61 -8.18 3.11
N ASP A 214 -31.50 -6.89 3.41
CA ASP A 214 -32.28 -6.22 4.45
C ASP A 214 -33.66 -5.77 3.99
N GLY A 215 -33.88 -5.72 2.67
CA GLY A 215 -35.15 -5.35 2.06
C GLY A 215 -35.48 -3.87 2.13
N ASN A 216 -34.47 -2.99 2.32
CA ASN A 216 -34.66 -1.56 2.36
C ASN A 216 -34.79 -0.91 0.98
N GLY A 217 -34.45 -1.64 -0.09
CA GLY A 217 -34.52 -1.27 -1.48
C GLY A 217 -33.27 -0.56 -2.02
N TRP A 218 -32.28 -0.30 -1.21
CA TRP A 218 -30.99 0.24 -1.65
C TRP A 218 -30.04 -0.90 -1.98
N LEU A 219 -29.50 -0.93 -3.20
CA LEU A 219 -28.57 -1.97 -3.59
C LEU A 219 -27.15 -1.60 -3.15
N GLY A 220 -26.56 -2.42 -2.33
CA GLY A 220 -25.17 -2.31 -1.91
C GLY A 220 -24.86 -1.09 -1.05
N ASP A 221 -25.84 -0.54 -0.35
CA ASP A 221 -25.66 0.60 0.55
C ASP A 221 -24.84 0.25 1.81
N ASP A 222 -24.83 -1.02 2.18
CA ASP A 222 -23.98 -1.59 3.24
C ASP A 222 -23.02 -2.67 2.72
N SER A 223 -22.70 -2.62 1.43
CA SER A 223 -21.90 -3.64 0.73
C SER A 223 -20.40 -3.54 1.00
N TRP A 224 -19.91 -2.38 1.37
CA TRP A 224 -18.53 -2.21 1.81
C TRP A 224 -18.38 -2.85 3.19
N ALA A 225 -18.21 -4.14 3.18
CA ALA A 225 -18.04 -4.98 4.35
C ALA A 225 -16.70 -4.76 5.08
N SER A 226 -16.03 -3.67 4.81
CA SER A 226 -14.86 -3.29 5.57
C SER A 226 -15.28 -2.60 6.86
N GLY A 227 -14.59 -2.92 7.92
CA GLY A 227 -14.64 -2.19 9.16
C GLY A 227 -14.04 -0.79 9.02
N TYR A 228 -13.44 -0.32 10.08
CA TYR A 228 -12.81 0.98 10.07
C TYR A 228 -11.58 0.99 9.16
N ASP A 229 -11.45 2.02 8.36
CA ASP A 229 -10.27 2.25 7.52
C ASP A 229 -9.09 2.67 8.42
N ILE A 230 -8.13 1.77 8.59
CA ILE A 230 -6.94 2.00 9.42
C ILE A 230 -6.20 3.25 8.93
N ASN A 231 -6.20 3.51 7.61
CA ASN A 231 -5.56 4.68 7.01
C ASN A 231 -6.42 5.95 7.06
N ARG A 232 -7.45 6.00 7.90
CA ARG A 232 -8.27 7.18 8.26
C ARG A 232 -8.43 7.30 9.76
N ASN A 233 -7.68 6.53 10.56
CA ASN A 233 -7.84 6.43 11.99
C ASN A 233 -6.66 6.99 12.81
N PHE A 234 -5.58 7.48 12.16
CA PHE A 234 -4.46 8.11 12.87
C PHE A 234 -4.89 9.39 13.57
N ASP A 235 -4.30 9.69 14.72
CA ASP A 235 -4.73 10.82 15.57
C ASP A 235 -4.31 12.21 15.04
N PHE A 236 -3.45 12.27 14.01
CA PHE A 236 -3.08 13.52 13.35
C PHE A 236 -4.19 13.99 12.42
N GLN A 237 -4.72 15.19 12.67
CA GLN A 237 -5.83 15.81 11.89
C GLN A 237 -7.13 14.99 11.89
N TRP A 238 -7.30 14.08 12.84
CA TRP A 238 -8.54 13.33 12.98
C TRP A 238 -9.65 14.22 13.51
N ALA A 239 -10.81 14.15 12.90
CA ALA A 239 -12.05 14.76 13.37
C ALA A 239 -13.24 13.98 12.82
N PRO A 240 -14.35 13.87 13.56
CA PRO A 240 -15.52 13.09 13.12
C PRO A 240 -16.06 13.50 11.74
N GLU A 241 -16.03 14.81 11.44
CA GLU A 241 -16.47 15.37 10.16
C GLU A 241 -15.57 14.98 8.98
N HIS A 242 -14.31 14.65 9.23
CA HIS A 242 -13.35 14.22 8.21
C HIS A 242 -13.26 12.70 8.12
N ALA A 243 -13.30 12.02 9.26
CA ALA A 243 -13.13 10.59 9.35
C ALA A 243 -14.31 9.81 8.75
N GLY A 244 -15.51 10.40 8.77
CA GLY A 244 -16.74 9.72 8.39
C GLY A 244 -16.99 8.47 9.25
N ILE A 245 -17.88 7.59 8.79
CA ILE A 245 -18.18 6.33 9.51
C ILE A 245 -16.97 5.38 9.50
N SER A 246 -16.18 5.39 8.46
CA SER A 246 -15.06 4.46 8.29
C SER A 246 -13.79 4.85 9.03
N GLY A 247 -13.65 6.09 9.50
CA GLY A 247 -12.43 6.56 10.17
C GLY A 247 -12.32 6.23 11.65
N GLY A 248 -13.16 5.33 12.17
CA GLY A 248 -13.18 4.93 13.57
C GLY A 248 -14.07 5.80 14.45
N LEU A 249 -14.37 5.32 15.67
CA LEU A 249 -15.22 6.02 16.63
C LEU A 249 -14.52 7.22 17.29
N GLU A 250 -13.22 7.15 17.39
CA GLU A 250 -12.33 8.19 17.89
C GLU A 250 -10.94 8.06 17.26
N ALA A 251 -10.11 9.06 17.41
CA ALA A 251 -8.72 9.04 16.96
C ALA A 251 -7.99 7.83 17.52
N ALA A 252 -7.31 7.07 16.66
CA ALA A 252 -6.58 5.85 17.01
C ALA A 252 -7.42 4.84 17.82
N SER A 253 -8.71 4.71 17.50
CA SER A 253 -9.59 3.71 18.14
C SER A 253 -9.17 2.27 17.80
N GLU A 254 -8.64 2.05 16.60
CA GLU A 254 -8.29 0.72 16.13
C GLU A 254 -6.95 0.27 16.70
N ILE A 255 -6.89 -0.98 17.16
CA ILE A 255 -5.67 -1.52 17.78
C ILE A 255 -4.50 -1.58 16.80
N GLU A 256 -4.77 -1.84 15.53
CA GLU A 256 -3.80 -1.82 14.44
C GLU A 256 -3.18 -0.43 14.30
N THR A 257 -3.99 0.63 14.30
CA THR A 257 -3.50 2.03 14.28
C THR A 257 -2.60 2.31 15.48
N GLN A 258 -3.03 1.89 16.69
CA GLN A 258 -2.22 2.09 17.91
C GLN A 258 -0.86 1.39 17.82
N HIS A 259 -0.80 0.18 17.27
CA HIS A 259 0.46 -0.53 17.09
C HIS A 259 1.37 0.14 16.08
N ILE A 260 0.82 0.66 14.98
CA ILE A 260 1.59 1.41 13.97
C ILE A 260 2.13 2.71 14.59
N GLN A 261 1.30 3.47 15.32
CA GLN A 261 1.72 4.70 15.99
C GLN A 261 2.82 4.43 17.03
N ASN A 262 2.70 3.36 17.82
CA ASN A 262 3.73 2.96 18.77
C ASN A 262 5.03 2.55 18.07
N PHE A 263 4.95 1.80 16.97
CA PHE A 263 6.11 1.44 16.16
C PHE A 263 6.84 2.71 15.66
N LEU A 264 6.13 3.67 15.08
CA LEU A 264 6.73 4.93 14.59
C LEU A 264 7.34 5.78 15.71
N LYS A 265 6.71 5.79 16.87
CA LYS A 265 7.19 6.51 18.05
C LYS A 265 8.48 5.90 18.64
N ASP A 266 8.55 4.57 18.69
CA ASP A 266 9.61 3.86 19.40
C ASP A 266 10.78 3.48 18.47
N THR A 267 10.61 3.62 17.14
CA THR A 267 11.61 3.29 16.12
C THR A 267 12.16 4.57 15.50
N PRO A 268 13.47 4.82 15.57
CA PRO A 268 14.07 5.97 14.90
C PRO A 268 14.07 5.74 13.38
N LEU A 269 13.21 6.45 12.68
CA LEU A 269 13.07 6.41 11.22
C LEU A 269 13.44 7.75 10.60
N ASP A 270 14.22 7.70 9.53
CA ASP A 270 14.49 8.84 8.65
C ASP A 270 13.46 8.91 7.51
N ALA A 271 13.07 7.76 6.98
CA ALA A 271 12.05 7.69 5.93
C ALA A 271 11.19 6.43 6.00
N LEU A 272 10.01 6.51 5.41
CA LEU A 272 9.15 5.37 5.17
C LEU A 272 8.39 5.48 3.85
N VAL A 273 8.09 4.33 3.26
CA VAL A 273 7.09 4.21 2.20
C VAL A 273 5.93 3.34 2.70
N THR A 274 4.71 3.82 2.52
CA THR A 274 3.50 3.00 2.64
C THR A 274 3.03 2.61 1.24
N VAL A 275 2.71 1.32 1.06
CA VAL A 275 2.42 0.80 -0.27
C VAL A 275 0.99 0.35 -0.38
N HIS A 276 0.38 0.79 -1.47
CA HIS A 276 -1.03 0.68 -1.79
C HIS A 276 -1.26 0.20 -3.22
N THR A 277 -2.52 -0.01 -3.56
CA THR A 277 -3.01 -0.23 -4.93
C THR A 277 -4.30 0.55 -5.15
N GLY A 278 -4.57 0.93 -6.39
CA GLY A 278 -5.79 1.66 -6.76
C GLY A 278 -5.54 2.69 -7.85
N ILE A 279 -4.34 3.27 -7.86
CA ILE A 279 -3.82 4.17 -8.90
C ILE A 279 -2.36 3.81 -9.19
N GLN A 280 -1.71 4.51 -10.08
CA GLN A 280 -0.28 4.36 -10.38
C GLN A 280 0.44 5.67 -10.07
N ALA A 281 0.94 5.78 -8.83
CA ALA A 281 1.48 7.04 -8.33
C ALA A 281 2.54 6.88 -7.25
N VAL A 282 3.34 7.91 -7.07
CA VAL A 282 4.13 8.12 -5.85
C VAL A 282 3.73 9.47 -5.27
N LEU A 283 3.09 9.42 -4.10
CA LEU A 283 2.58 10.59 -3.40
C LEU A 283 3.48 10.94 -2.22
N TYR A 284 3.49 12.23 -1.86
CA TYR A 284 4.22 12.77 -0.70
C TYR A 284 3.33 13.77 0.06
N PRO A 285 3.63 14.09 1.31
CA PRO A 285 2.83 15.01 2.13
C PRO A 285 2.66 16.40 1.49
N TRP A 286 1.60 17.08 1.82
CA TRP A 286 0.53 16.68 2.75
C TRP A 286 -0.67 16.09 2.01
N GLY A 287 -1.48 15.29 2.69
CA GLY A 287 -2.79 14.87 2.21
C GLY A 287 -3.91 15.82 2.63
N TYR A 288 -3.78 16.51 3.79
CA TYR A 288 -4.86 17.33 4.32
C TYR A 288 -4.82 18.81 3.88
N ARG A 289 -3.69 19.32 3.40
CA ARG A 289 -3.51 20.71 2.97
C ARG A 289 -2.37 20.88 1.98
N ASP A 290 -2.31 22.04 1.36
CA ASP A 290 -1.13 22.48 0.62
C ASP A 290 0.09 22.75 1.53
N THR A 291 1.27 22.74 0.91
CA THR A 291 2.54 23.12 1.56
C THR A 291 2.50 24.57 2.06
N ASP A 292 2.89 24.81 3.29
CA ASP A 292 3.02 26.16 3.83
C ASP A 292 4.26 26.85 3.27
N GLN A 293 4.06 27.65 2.23
CA GLN A 293 5.12 28.42 1.58
C GLN A 293 5.80 29.45 2.49
N SER A 294 5.23 29.75 3.66
CA SER A 294 5.85 30.64 4.65
C SER A 294 6.82 29.93 5.60
N ASN A 295 6.84 28.60 5.58
CA ASN A 295 7.73 27.77 6.38
C ASN A 295 8.89 27.20 5.52
N PRO A 296 10.10 27.79 5.57
CA PRO A 296 11.22 27.33 4.73
C PRO A 296 11.69 25.90 5.00
N GLU A 297 11.53 25.40 6.23
CA GLU A 297 11.90 24.01 6.58
C GLU A 297 10.93 23.03 5.90
N GLU A 298 9.63 23.28 6.02
CA GLU A 298 8.62 22.47 5.34
C GLU A 298 8.81 22.49 3.82
N VAL A 299 9.06 23.67 3.23
CA VAL A 299 9.31 23.78 1.78
C VAL A 299 10.51 22.93 1.38
N ALA A 300 11.62 22.97 2.14
CA ALA A 300 12.80 22.17 1.83
C ALA A 300 12.56 20.66 1.94
N ASP A 301 11.84 20.22 2.97
CA ASP A 301 11.49 18.81 3.14
C ASP A 301 10.56 18.32 2.02
N ILE A 302 9.55 19.12 1.68
CA ILE A 302 8.61 18.79 0.60
C ILE A 302 9.33 18.74 -0.77
N GLU A 303 10.24 19.69 -1.04
CA GLU A 303 11.07 19.65 -2.26
C GLU A 303 11.96 18.41 -2.30
N PHE A 304 12.56 18.02 -1.17
CA PHE A 304 13.36 16.79 -1.08
C PHE A 304 12.49 15.57 -1.36
N MET A 305 11.32 15.46 -0.72
CA MET A 305 10.40 14.35 -0.91
C MET A 305 9.87 14.30 -2.35
N ALA A 306 9.51 15.42 -2.95
CA ALA A 306 9.08 15.48 -4.35
C ALA A 306 10.15 14.97 -5.32
N ASN A 307 11.41 15.40 -5.12
CA ASN A 307 12.54 14.96 -5.94
C ASN A 307 12.84 13.46 -5.76
N THR A 308 12.65 12.94 -4.55
CA THR A 308 12.83 11.51 -4.25
C THR A 308 11.70 10.70 -4.86
N ALA A 309 10.45 11.14 -4.72
CA ALA A 309 9.29 10.52 -5.35
C ALA A 309 9.44 10.42 -6.87
N GLU A 310 10.03 11.43 -7.51
CA GLU A 310 10.32 11.41 -8.95
C GLU A 310 11.38 10.36 -9.34
N LYS A 311 12.36 10.08 -8.47
CA LYS A 311 13.31 8.97 -8.67
C LYS A 311 12.62 7.62 -8.51
N MET A 312 11.79 7.48 -7.47
CA MET A 312 10.99 6.28 -7.24
C MET A 312 10.06 5.98 -8.43
N ARG A 313 9.35 7.00 -8.93
CA ARG A 313 8.50 6.91 -10.11
C ARG A 313 9.26 6.38 -11.33
N LYS A 314 10.43 6.97 -11.63
CA LYS A 314 11.26 6.53 -12.76
C LYS A 314 11.71 5.08 -12.63
N ALA A 315 12.06 4.65 -11.42
CA ALA A 315 12.51 3.29 -11.17
C ALA A 315 11.39 2.26 -11.38
N ILE A 316 10.18 2.54 -10.88
CA ILE A 316 9.03 1.65 -11.08
C ILE A 316 8.59 1.63 -12.54
N GLU A 317 8.50 2.78 -13.23
CA GLU A 317 8.15 2.86 -14.64
C GLU A 317 9.11 2.09 -15.53
N GLN A 318 10.42 2.26 -15.29
CA GLN A 318 11.45 1.59 -16.07
C GLN A 318 11.36 0.07 -16.00
N THR A 319 10.86 -0.46 -14.87
CA THR A 319 10.74 -1.89 -14.64
C THR A 319 9.42 -2.43 -15.14
N THR A 320 8.32 -1.74 -14.83
CA THR A 320 6.95 -2.20 -15.13
C THR A 320 6.51 -1.85 -16.54
N GLU A 321 7.17 -0.88 -17.17
CA GLU A 321 6.74 -0.27 -18.46
C GLU A 321 5.37 0.40 -18.38
N ARG A 322 4.87 0.67 -17.15
CA ARG A 322 3.62 1.37 -16.86
C ARG A 322 3.89 2.84 -16.58
N ASN A 323 2.88 3.67 -16.75
CA ASN A 323 2.98 5.10 -16.47
C ASN A 323 2.58 5.41 -15.02
N TYR A 324 3.37 6.19 -14.33
CA TYR A 324 3.11 6.66 -12.97
C TYR A 324 3.19 8.18 -12.90
N TYR A 325 2.53 8.77 -11.92
CA TYR A 325 2.70 10.18 -11.63
C TYR A 325 3.28 10.42 -10.24
N VAL A 326 3.77 11.64 -10.04
CA VAL A 326 4.18 12.15 -8.73
C VAL A 326 3.31 13.33 -8.38
N SER A 327 2.78 13.34 -7.17
CA SER A 327 1.97 14.45 -6.68
C SER A 327 2.13 14.63 -5.18
N ASN A 328 1.97 15.86 -4.72
CA ASN A 328 1.53 16.12 -3.35
C ASN A 328 0.16 15.44 -3.16
N SER A 329 -0.02 14.70 -2.07
CA SER A 329 -1.22 13.89 -1.85
C SER A 329 -2.50 14.74 -1.79
N TYR A 330 -2.43 15.96 -1.27
CA TYR A 330 -3.56 16.91 -1.27
C TYR A 330 -4.06 17.24 -2.68
N HIS A 331 -3.15 17.34 -3.65
CA HIS A 331 -3.50 17.59 -5.04
C HIS A 331 -4.02 16.34 -5.77
N ASP A 332 -3.83 15.16 -5.20
CA ASP A 332 -4.48 13.94 -5.67
C ASP A 332 -5.95 13.92 -5.25
N TYR A 333 -6.21 13.83 -3.97
CA TYR A 333 -7.49 14.15 -3.32
C TYR A 333 -7.24 14.43 -1.83
N GLN A 334 -7.98 15.39 -1.27
CA GLN A 334 -7.78 15.78 0.12
C GLN A 334 -8.15 14.62 1.06
N THR A 335 -7.21 14.24 1.94
CA THR A 335 -7.37 13.20 2.94
C THR A 335 -7.04 13.70 4.34
N TYR A 336 -7.43 12.93 5.35
CA TYR A 336 -7.17 13.24 6.75
C TYR A 336 -6.84 11.95 7.50
N SER A 337 -6.07 12.07 8.58
CA SER A 337 -5.82 10.97 9.52
C SER A 337 -5.19 9.74 8.89
N GLU A 338 -4.35 9.96 7.88
CA GLU A 338 -3.64 8.89 7.20
C GLU A 338 -2.19 8.74 7.70
N LEU A 339 -1.60 7.57 7.44
CA LEU A 339 -0.23 7.24 7.83
C LEU A 339 0.80 8.21 7.25
N LEU A 340 0.62 8.65 5.99
CA LEU A 340 1.48 9.61 5.30
C LEU A 340 1.68 10.88 6.14
N ASP A 341 0.58 11.53 6.48
CA ASP A 341 0.58 12.79 7.22
C ASP A 341 0.97 12.61 8.69
N TYR A 342 0.57 11.50 9.31
CA TYR A 342 0.93 11.19 10.68
C TYR A 342 2.44 11.03 10.86
N ALA A 343 3.07 10.24 10.00
CA ALA A 343 4.51 9.97 10.11
C ALA A 343 5.35 11.23 9.88
N TYR A 344 5.01 12.05 8.89
CA TYR A 344 5.71 13.31 8.66
C TYR A 344 5.34 14.37 9.70
N GLY A 345 4.05 14.59 9.96
CA GLY A 345 3.57 15.68 10.82
C GLY A 345 3.90 15.52 12.30
N VAL A 346 3.92 14.28 12.81
CA VAL A 346 4.19 14.01 14.22
C VAL A 346 5.66 13.68 14.48
N HIS A 347 6.32 13.00 13.55
CA HIS A 347 7.66 12.46 13.76
C HIS A 347 8.72 13.07 12.86
N GLY A 348 8.37 13.88 11.85
CA GLY A 348 9.31 14.45 10.89
C GLY A 348 9.94 13.41 9.96
N ILE A 349 9.31 12.25 9.80
CA ILE A 349 9.79 11.17 8.94
C ILE A 349 9.46 11.53 7.49
N HIS A 350 10.44 11.49 6.57
CA HIS A 350 10.14 11.62 5.15
C HIS A 350 9.25 10.46 4.70
N THR A 351 8.05 10.76 4.24
CA THR A 351 7.02 9.74 4.02
C THR A 351 6.51 9.77 2.58
N TYR A 352 6.30 8.58 2.03
CA TYR A 352 5.80 8.38 0.68
C TYR A 352 4.65 7.38 0.68
N THR A 353 3.64 7.62 -0.15
CA THR A 353 2.66 6.61 -0.54
C THR A 353 2.98 6.16 -1.96
N MET A 354 3.25 4.87 -2.13
CA MET A 354 3.49 4.26 -3.43
C MET A 354 2.31 3.39 -3.82
N GLU A 355 1.60 3.81 -4.83
CA GLU A 355 0.47 3.12 -5.43
C GLU A 355 0.97 2.31 -6.63
N VAL A 356 1.06 0.99 -6.47
CA VAL A 356 1.84 0.17 -7.41
C VAL A 356 1.07 -0.26 -8.66
N ILE A 357 -0.25 -0.33 -8.59
CA ILE A 357 -1.10 -0.73 -9.73
C ILE A 357 -2.50 -0.14 -9.62
N CYS A 358 -3.05 0.22 -10.77
CA CYS A 358 -4.47 0.35 -10.97
C CYS A 358 -4.96 -0.83 -11.82
N GLU A 359 -5.81 -1.65 -11.26
CA GLU A 359 -6.43 -2.75 -12.00
C GLU A 359 -7.31 -2.18 -13.14
N GLY A 360 -7.13 -2.70 -14.35
CA GLY A 360 -7.88 -2.24 -15.52
C GLY A 360 -7.38 -0.94 -16.15
N TYR A 361 -6.15 -0.55 -15.89
CA TYR A 361 -5.49 0.59 -16.53
C TYR A 361 -5.30 0.33 -18.03
N ASP A 362 -5.76 1.27 -18.87
CA ASP A 362 -5.52 1.28 -20.31
C ASP A 362 -4.29 2.12 -20.63
N GLU A 363 -3.20 1.47 -21.03
CA GLU A 363 -1.94 2.13 -21.41
C GLU A 363 -2.08 3.07 -22.62
N SER A 364 -3.17 2.97 -23.40
CA SER A 364 -3.45 3.86 -24.51
C SER A 364 -3.89 5.27 -24.07
N VAL A 365 -4.24 5.44 -22.79
CA VAL A 365 -4.58 6.75 -22.22
C VAL A 365 -3.28 7.51 -21.95
N ASN A 366 -3.07 8.63 -22.63
CA ASN A 366 -1.93 9.52 -22.39
C ASN A 366 -1.97 10.01 -20.95
N TYR A 367 -1.16 9.41 -20.12
CA TYR A 367 -0.96 9.80 -18.76
C TYR A 367 -0.21 11.14 -18.71
N LYS A 368 -0.82 12.17 -18.13
CA LYS A 368 -0.16 13.45 -17.88
C LYS A 368 0.45 13.43 -16.49
N PRO A 369 1.78 13.47 -16.38
CA PRO A 369 2.46 13.50 -15.08
C PRO A 369 2.19 14.76 -14.25
N ASP A 370 1.68 15.82 -14.89
CA ASP A 370 1.36 17.08 -14.23
C ASP A 370 -0.14 17.10 -13.89
N ARG A 371 -0.53 16.56 -12.75
CA ARG A 371 -1.85 16.85 -12.22
C ARG A 371 -1.95 18.34 -11.91
N ASN A 372 -2.78 19.00 -12.68
CA ASN A 372 -3.19 20.35 -12.35
C ASN A 372 -4.23 20.26 -11.21
N PRO A 373 -4.10 21.05 -10.13
CA PRO A 373 -5.14 21.18 -9.10
C PRO A 373 -6.52 21.45 -9.69
N ASP A 374 -6.58 22.14 -10.84
CA ASP A 374 -7.81 22.40 -11.59
C ASP A 374 -8.47 21.12 -12.17
N ALA A 375 -7.80 19.99 -12.15
CA ALA A 375 -8.36 18.73 -12.65
C ALA A 375 -9.53 18.22 -11.78
N TYR A 376 -9.56 18.53 -10.49
CA TYR A 376 -10.70 18.23 -9.61
C TYR A 376 -11.94 19.04 -9.95
N GLU A 377 -11.75 20.26 -10.45
CA GLU A 377 -12.86 21.12 -10.87
C GLU A 377 -13.34 20.78 -12.29
N ASN A 378 -12.50 20.14 -13.10
CA ASN A 378 -12.78 19.76 -14.49
C ASN A 378 -12.46 18.27 -14.74
N PRO A 379 -13.38 17.35 -14.38
CA PRO A 379 -13.17 15.90 -14.51
C PRO A 379 -12.83 15.43 -15.93
N GLU A 380 -13.17 16.18 -16.96
CA GLU A 380 -12.81 15.89 -18.36
C GLU A 380 -11.30 16.00 -18.64
N ASN A 381 -10.54 16.65 -17.76
CA ASN A 381 -9.09 16.78 -17.86
C ASN A 381 -8.33 15.68 -17.10
N PHE A 382 -9.05 14.76 -16.46
CA PHE A 382 -8.50 13.61 -15.78
C PHE A 382 -8.11 12.52 -16.79
N ASP A 383 -6.88 12.50 -17.23
CA ASP A 383 -6.29 11.36 -17.96
C ASP A 383 -5.79 10.26 -17.00
N ILE A 384 -6.45 10.10 -15.86
CA ILE A 384 -6.07 9.11 -14.86
C ILE A 384 -7.10 8.02 -14.85
N CYS A 385 -6.66 6.89 -14.36
CA CYS A 385 -7.43 5.79 -13.87
C CYS A 385 -8.72 6.25 -13.20
N LEU A 386 -9.66 6.73 -14.00
CA LEU A 386 -11.01 7.03 -13.54
C LEU A 386 -11.76 5.72 -13.58
N TRP A 387 -12.21 5.26 -12.45
CA TRP A 387 -13.03 4.06 -12.23
C TRP A 387 -14.22 3.91 -13.20
N ASN A 388 -14.45 4.91 -14.03
CA ASN A 388 -15.56 4.98 -14.99
C ASN A 388 -15.13 5.45 -16.39
N ASP A 389 -13.83 5.40 -16.76
CA ASP A 389 -13.41 5.81 -18.09
C ASP A 389 -13.83 4.79 -19.15
N PRO A 390 -14.52 5.21 -20.25
CA PRO A 390 -14.86 4.31 -21.36
C PRO A 390 -13.69 3.65 -22.07
N LYS A 391 -12.48 4.08 -21.82
CA LYS A 391 -11.26 3.58 -22.47
C LYS A 391 -10.56 2.45 -21.69
N TRP A 392 -11.04 2.07 -20.50
CA TRP A 392 -10.44 1.00 -19.73
C TRP A 392 -10.75 -0.37 -20.32
N GLU A 393 -9.72 -1.08 -20.73
CA GLU A 393 -9.87 -2.46 -21.19
C GLU A 393 -10.37 -3.42 -20.08
N GLY A 394 -10.05 -3.12 -18.83
CA GLY A 394 -10.49 -3.89 -17.67
C GLY A 394 -11.86 -3.53 -17.13
N SER A 395 -12.55 -2.54 -17.69
CA SER A 395 -13.87 -2.14 -17.21
C SER A 395 -14.97 -2.68 -18.11
N ARG A 396 -16.01 -3.21 -17.50
CA ARG A 396 -17.24 -3.52 -18.23
C ARG A 396 -18.14 -2.30 -18.28
N LYS A 397 -18.70 -2.03 -19.47
CA LYS A 397 -19.70 -0.99 -19.70
C LYS A 397 -20.79 -1.55 -20.57
N GLU A 398 -21.91 -1.77 -19.97
CA GLU A 398 -23.06 -2.32 -20.68
C GLU A 398 -24.30 -1.48 -20.45
N TYR A 399 -25.12 -1.39 -21.50
CA TYR A 399 -26.46 -0.83 -21.45
C TYR A 399 -27.45 -1.96 -21.61
N ILE A 400 -28.05 -2.38 -20.52
CA ILE A 400 -29.05 -3.44 -20.50
C ILE A 400 -30.42 -2.77 -20.67
N PRO A 401 -31.23 -3.15 -21.68
CA PRO A 401 -32.59 -2.66 -21.80
C PRO A 401 -33.36 -2.87 -20.49
N TYR A 402 -34.20 -1.90 -20.11
CA TYR A 402 -34.91 -1.93 -18.83
C TYR A 402 -35.68 -3.24 -18.61
N GLU A 403 -36.42 -3.69 -19.64
CA GLU A 403 -37.21 -4.93 -19.55
C GLU A 403 -36.32 -6.16 -19.29
N ASP A 404 -35.15 -6.23 -19.94
CA ASP A 404 -34.21 -7.34 -19.74
C ASP A 404 -33.59 -7.31 -18.33
N PHE A 405 -33.33 -6.10 -17.82
CA PHE A 405 -32.82 -5.94 -16.46
C PHE A 405 -33.87 -6.32 -15.39
N VAL A 406 -35.14 -6.05 -15.63
CA VAL A 406 -36.24 -6.51 -14.76
C VAL A 406 -36.23 -8.03 -14.63
N GLU A 407 -36.04 -8.77 -15.74
CA GLU A 407 -35.91 -10.22 -15.68
C GLU A 407 -34.69 -10.69 -14.87
N ILE A 408 -33.58 -9.96 -14.96
CA ILE A 408 -32.36 -10.23 -14.16
C ILE A 408 -32.67 -10.02 -12.67
N MET A 409 -33.34 -8.91 -12.32
CA MET A 409 -33.73 -8.61 -10.95
C MET A 409 -34.64 -9.68 -10.36
N GLU A 410 -35.69 -10.07 -11.08
CA GLU A 410 -36.65 -11.11 -10.63
C GLU A 410 -35.95 -12.45 -10.36
N LYS A 411 -35.01 -12.87 -11.22
CA LYS A 411 -34.19 -14.07 -11.02
C LYS A 411 -33.34 -14.01 -9.74
N ASN A 412 -32.97 -12.82 -9.29
CA ASN A 412 -32.20 -12.59 -8.08
C ASN A 412 -33.06 -12.23 -6.86
N GLY A 413 -34.40 -12.27 -6.99
CA GLY A 413 -35.34 -11.99 -5.90
C GLY A 413 -35.56 -10.48 -5.67
N LEU A 414 -35.12 -9.62 -6.59
CA LEU A 414 -35.30 -8.18 -6.55
C LEU A 414 -36.56 -7.76 -7.32
N SER A 415 -37.10 -6.59 -6.99
CA SER A 415 -38.28 -6.05 -7.66
C SER A 415 -38.08 -4.57 -8.03
N PRO A 416 -38.43 -4.15 -9.26
CA PRO A 416 -38.35 -2.74 -9.65
C PRO A 416 -39.30 -1.84 -8.84
N GLU A 417 -40.30 -2.39 -8.16
CA GLU A 417 -41.19 -1.66 -7.27
C GLU A 417 -40.57 -1.35 -5.91
N THR A 418 -39.53 -2.07 -5.51
CA THR A 418 -38.85 -1.87 -4.22
C THR A 418 -37.46 -1.27 -4.38
N VAL A 419 -36.71 -1.60 -5.43
CA VAL A 419 -35.37 -1.07 -5.65
C VAL A 419 -35.42 0.44 -5.85
N LYS A 420 -34.65 1.15 -5.04
CA LYS A 420 -34.58 2.60 -4.98
C LYS A 420 -33.55 3.18 -5.93
N VAL A 421 -33.81 4.40 -6.36
CA VAL A 421 -32.98 5.18 -7.27
C VAL A 421 -32.98 6.64 -6.81
N VAL A 422 -31.80 7.25 -6.76
CA VAL A 422 -31.71 8.71 -6.60
C VAL A 422 -31.80 9.37 -7.99
N ASP A 423 -32.87 10.10 -8.23
CA ASP A 423 -33.04 10.88 -9.47
C ASP A 423 -31.99 12.01 -9.52
N ARG A 424 -31.14 12.00 -10.55
CA ARG A 424 -30.02 12.97 -10.67
C ARG A 424 -30.49 14.41 -10.86
N THR A 425 -31.69 14.60 -11.43
CA THR A 425 -32.24 15.92 -11.69
C THR A 425 -32.94 16.52 -10.47
N THR A 426 -33.84 15.73 -9.84
CA THR A 426 -34.62 16.20 -8.71
C THR A 426 -33.97 16.00 -7.37
N LYS A 427 -32.98 15.07 -7.30
CA LYS A 427 -32.33 14.58 -6.06
C LYS A 427 -33.31 13.86 -5.13
N GLU A 428 -34.45 13.44 -5.65
CA GLU A 428 -35.47 12.70 -4.90
C GLU A 428 -35.25 11.20 -5.04
N GLU A 429 -35.63 10.47 -4.02
CA GLU A 429 -35.69 9.02 -4.04
C GLU A 429 -36.96 8.58 -4.80
N LYS A 430 -36.79 7.64 -5.70
CA LYS A 430 -37.86 6.98 -6.47
C LYS A 430 -37.61 5.49 -6.51
N THR A 431 -38.64 4.72 -6.84
CA THR A 431 -38.42 3.32 -7.21
C THR A 431 -37.97 3.21 -8.67
N LEU A 432 -37.32 2.11 -9.02
CA LEU A 432 -36.88 1.87 -10.39
C LEU A 432 -38.08 1.81 -11.36
N SER A 433 -39.24 1.28 -10.92
CA SER A 433 -40.49 1.27 -11.68
C SER A 433 -41.08 2.66 -11.88
N GLU A 434 -40.86 3.62 -10.99
CA GLU A 434 -41.26 5.02 -11.15
C GLU A 434 -40.33 5.75 -12.11
N MET A 435 -39.04 5.45 -12.09
CA MET A 435 -38.05 6.05 -13.00
C MET A 435 -38.26 5.64 -14.46
N LYS A 436 -38.65 4.39 -14.72
CA LYS A 436 -38.86 3.81 -16.06
C LYS A 436 -37.75 4.19 -17.04
N PRO A 437 -36.50 3.85 -16.77
CA PRO A 437 -35.40 4.20 -17.65
C PRO A 437 -35.48 3.46 -18.98
N ALA A 438 -34.78 3.94 -19.99
CA ALA A 438 -34.62 3.20 -21.24
C ALA A 438 -33.65 2.01 -21.07
N TYR A 439 -32.56 2.27 -20.35
CA TYR A 439 -31.53 1.26 -20.07
C TYR A 439 -31.04 1.38 -18.63
N ILE A 440 -30.54 0.26 -18.12
CA ILE A 440 -29.64 0.25 -16.96
C ILE A 440 -28.22 0.23 -17.50
N TYR A 441 -27.44 1.20 -17.10
CA TYR A 441 -26.01 1.27 -17.40
C TYR A 441 -25.23 0.61 -16.25
N VAL A 442 -24.53 -0.46 -16.58
CA VAL A 442 -23.62 -1.15 -15.68
C VAL A 442 -22.21 -0.66 -15.93
N SER A 443 -21.57 -0.12 -14.90
CA SER A 443 -20.19 0.32 -14.97
C SER A 443 -19.38 -0.41 -13.90
N SER A 444 -18.44 -1.22 -14.30
CA SER A 444 -17.62 -2.00 -13.41
C SER A 444 -16.14 -1.92 -13.80
N SER A 445 -15.30 -1.67 -12.84
CA SER A 445 -13.86 -1.81 -12.94
C SER A 445 -13.33 -2.96 -12.07
N GLU A 446 -14.22 -3.67 -11.39
CA GLU A 446 -13.86 -4.67 -10.38
C GLU A 446 -14.50 -6.01 -10.68
N ARG A 447 -13.68 -7.05 -10.78
CA ARG A 447 -14.18 -8.40 -10.93
C ARG A 447 -14.67 -8.96 -9.60
N ASN A 448 -15.74 -9.77 -9.66
CA ASN A 448 -16.26 -10.54 -8.53
C ASN A 448 -15.18 -11.38 -7.80
N GLN A 449 -14.09 -11.70 -8.50
CA GLN A 449 -12.96 -12.45 -7.98
C GLN A 449 -11.75 -11.56 -7.59
N ARG A 450 -11.93 -10.29 -7.29
CA ARG A 450 -10.82 -9.40 -6.90
C ARG A 450 -9.94 -10.00 -5.81
N GLY A 451 -10.53 -10.76 -4.89
CA GLY A 451 -9.82 -11.55 -3.90
C GLY A 451 -8.83 -12.57 -4.47
N THR A 452 -8.98 -13.02 -5.71
CA THR A 452 -8.13 -14.01 -6.39
C THR A 452 -7.33 -13.43 -7.55
N TYR A 453 -7.49 -12.13 -7.84
CA TYR A 453 -6.79 -11.48 -8.92
C TYR A 453 -5.27 -11.46 -8.65
N VAL A 454 -4.51 -11.72 -9.69
CA VAL A 454 -3.06 -11.57 -9.75
C VAL A 454 -2.79 -10.78 -11.01
N ALA A 455 -2.07 -9.68 -10.92
CA ALA A 455 -1.69 -8.91 -12.10
C ALA A 455 -0.93 -9.78 -13.10
N GLU A 456 -1.18 -9.62 -14.40
CA GLU A 456 -0.51 -10.43 -15.45
C GLU A 456 1.01 -10.26 -15.43
N ASP A 457 1.49 -9.11 -14.95
CA ASP A 457 2.90 -8.73 -14.83
C ASP A 457 3.30 -8.49 -13.36
N GLN A 458 2.75 -9.25 -12.42
CA GLN A 458 3.02 -9.09 -10.99
C GLN A 458 4.51 -9.23 -10.66
N ASP A 459 5.25 -10.06 -11.39
CA ASP A 459 6.70 -10.16 -11.33
C ASP A 459 7.39 -8.81 -11.59
N LYS A 460 6.95 -8.06 -12.59
CA LYS A 460 7.46 -6.70 -12.85
C LYS A 460 7.02 -5.70 -11.78
N LEU A 461 5.80 -5.85 -11.24
CA LEU A 461 5.31 -4.96 -10.18
C LEU A 461 6.13 -5.07 -8.90
N VAL A 462 6.39 -6.29 -8.42
CA VAL A 462 7.18 -6.49 -7.20
C VAL A 462 8.63 -6.03 -7.39
N GLU A 463 9.19 -6.27 -8.58
CA GLU A 463 10.54 -5.81 -8.95
C GLU A 463 10.59 -4.28 -9.04
N GLY A 464 9.61 -3.66 -9.66
CA GLY A 464 9.52 -2.20 -9.81
C GLY A 464 9.33 -1.49 -8.47
N ALA A 465 8.46 -2.01 -7.62
CA ALA A 465 8.23 -1.47 -6.28
C ALA A 465 9.49 -1.57 -5.40
N LYS A 466 10.23 -2.69 -5.48
CA LYS A 466 11.54 -2.83 -4.84
C LYS A 466 12.52 -1.78 -5.37
N ASN A 467 12.61 -1.60 -6.69
CA ASN A 467 13.54 -0.63 -7.26
C ASN A 467 13.20 0.80 -6.82
N ALA A 468 11.92 1.16 -6.74
CA ALA A 468 11.48 2.46 -6.21
C ALA A 468 11.88 2.63 -4.74
N PHE A 469 11.71 1.60 -3.91
CA PHE A 469 12.16 1.62 -2.51
C PHE A 469 13.67 1.83 -2.39
N LEU A 470 14.47 1.16 -3.22
CA LEU A 470 15.92 1.33 -3.23
C LEU A 470 16.33 2.77 -3.58
N GLU A 471 15.60 3.43 -4.48
CA GLU A 471 15.82 4.87 -4.79
C GLU A 471 15.52 5.77 -3.60
N MET A 472 14.45 5.49 -2.83
CA MET A 472 14.16 6.21 -1.59
C MET A 472 15.30 6.06 -0.59
N VAL A 473 15.76 4.83 -0.32
CA VAL A 473 16.88 4.57 0.60
C VAL A 473 18.15 5.26 0.12
N SER A 474 18.42 5.25 -1.17
CA SER A 474 19.58 5.93 -1.77
C SER A 474 19.50 7.44 -1.59
N ALA A 475 18.33 8.05 -1.78
CA ALA A 475 18.13 9.47 -1.61
C ALA A 475 18.36 9.90 -0.15
N GLU A 476 17.83 9.13 0.80
CA GLU A 476 18.03 9.39 2.23
C GLU A 476 19.49 9.28 2.66
N ASN A 477 20.25 8.40 2.05
CA ASN A 477 21.67 8.30 2.28
C ASN A 477 22.49 9.49 1.71
N GLY A 478 21.86 10.36 0.93
CA GLY A 478 22.47 11.49 0.26
C GLY A 478 23.20 11.10 -1.02
N GLU A 479 23.71 12.12 -1.73
CA GLU A 479 24.48 11.86 -2.96
C GLU A 479 25.64 10.92 -2.68
N LYS A 480 25.80 9.92 -3.55
CA LYS A 480 26.92 9.02 -3.52
C LYS A 480 28.20 9.81 -3.81
N VAL A 481 28.98 10.05 -2.76
CA VAL A 481 30.30 10.62 -2.90
C VAL A 481 31.22 9.53 -3.43
N VAL A 482 31.80 9.71 -4.60
CA VAL A 482 32.75 8.79 -5.21
C VAL A 482 34.05 9.54 -5.50
N GLY A 483 35.17 8.85 -5.27
CA GLY A 483 36.48 9.43 -5.47
C GLY A 483 36.95 10.32 -4.32
N TRP A 484 37.89 11.22 -4.61
CA TRP A 484 38.45 12.12 -3.60
C TRP A 484 37.49 13.22 -3.18
N LYS A 485 37.30 13.38 -1.86
CA LYS A 485 36.49 14.45 -1.27
C LYS A 485 37.24 15.15 -0.15
N ALA A 486 37.28 16.48 -0.19
CA ALA A 486 37.76 17.29 0.91
C ALA A 486 36.59 17.62 1.87
N ILE A 487 36.72 17.23 3.14
CA ILE A 487 35.76 17.53 4.20
C ILE A 487 36.54 18.19 5.34
N ASP A 488 36.17 19.39 5.74
CA ASP A 488 36.85 20.16 6.78
C ASP A 488 38.38 20.27 6.59
N GLY A 489 38.81 20.40 5.31
CA GLY A 489 40.20 20.53 4.94
C GLY A 489 41.02 19.24 4.98
N LYS A 490 40.40 18.11 5.20
CA LYS A 490 40.99 16.76 5.16
C LYS A 490 40.49 16.01 3.93
N TRP A 491 41.36 15.21 3.30
CA TRP A 491 41.02 14.41 2.13
C TRP A 491 40.61 13.01 2.54
N TYR A 492 39.50 12.54 1.95
CA TYR A 492 38.94 11.19 2.07
C TYR A 492 38.77 10.62 0.67
N TYR A 493 38.89 9.31 0.55
CA TYR A 493 38.59 8.61 -0.71
C TYR A 493 37.38 7.69 -0.52
N PHE A 494 36.43 7.81 -1.43
CA PHE A 494 35.24 6.96 -1.48
C PHE A 494 35.32 6.08 -2.72
N ASN A 495 35.12 4.76 -2.57
CA ASN A 495 35.14 3.83 -3.68
C ASN A 495 33.92 4.02 -4.61
N GLU A 496 33.83 3.20 -5.67
CA GLU A 496 32.74 3.26 -6.64
C GLU A 496 31.35 3.03 -6.01
N TYR A 497 31.29 2.49 -4.81
CA TYR A 497 30.07 2.24 -4.04
C TYR A 497 29.74 3.39 -3.05
N GLY A 498 30.61 4.41 -2.94
CA GLY A 498 30.45 5.52 -2.00
C GLY A 498 30.92 5.19 -0.57
N VAL A 499 31.58 4.05 -0.38
CA VAL A 499 32.15 3.66 0.89
C VAL A 499 33.49 4.37 1.11
N MET A 500 33.66 4.99 2.26
CA MET A 500 34.92 5.60 2.65
C MET A 500 35.98 4.51 2.88
N GLU A 501 37.06 4.62 2.13
CA GLU A 501 38.17 3.67 2.24
C GLU A 501 39.09 4.01 3.42
N THR A 502 39.75 2.97 3.95
CA THR A 502 40.81 3.10 4.97
C THR A 502 41.96 2.16 4.60
N GLY A 503 43.17 2.44 5.11
CA GLY A 503 44.34 1.70 4.73
C GLY A 503 44.89 2.08 3.36
N TRP A 504 45.50 1.10 2.66
CA TRP A 504 46.12 1.29 1.37
C TRP A 504 45.10 1.31 0.23
N VAL A 505 45.05 2.37 -0.55
CA VAL A 505 44.15 2.53 -1.70
C VAL A 505 44.97 2.89 -2.95
N SER A 506 44.72 2.18 -4.06
CA SER A 506 45.35 2.50 -5.35
C SER A 506 44.36 3.25 -6.24
N VAL A 507 44.72 4.48 -6.61
CA VAL A 507 43.92 5.34 -7.48
C VAL A 507 44.80 5.83 -8.64
N ASP A 508 44.39 5.61 -9.86
CA ASP A 508 45.10 6.01 -11.09
C ASP A 508 46.57 5.58 -11.14
N GLY A 509 46.88 4.42 -10.54
CA GLY A 509 48.21 3.86 -10.49
C GLY A 509 49.12 4.39 -9.38
N HIS A 510 48.62 5.25 -8.50
CA HIS A 510 49.28 5.76 -7.32
C HIS A 510 48.72 5.10 -6.07
N TRP A 511 49.57 4.90 -5.03
CA TRP A 511 49.16 4.37 -3.74
C TRP A 511 49.03 5.47 -2.71
N TYR A 512 47.90 5.49 -2.01
CA TYR A 512 47.58 6.40 -0.92
C TYR A 512 47.34 5.61 0.36
N TYR A 513 47.63 6.21 1.49
CA TYR A 513 47.29 5.63 2.78
C TYR A 513 46.28 6.48 3.52
N LEU A 514 45.15 5.89 3.87
CA LEU A 514 44.07 6.50 4.61
C LEU A 514 44.09 5.91 6.03
N ASN A 515 44.11 6.73 7.06
CA ASN A 515 44.14 6.26 8.43
C ASN A 515 42.81 5.59 8.85
N GLU A 516 42.70 5.19 10.11
CA GLU A 516 41.48 4.52 10.62
C GLU A 516 40.24 5.42 10.57
N ASP A 517 40.42 6.73 10.56
CA ASP A 517 39.35 7.72 10.39
C ASP A 517 39.07 8.02 8.90
N GLY A 518 39.70 7.35 7.95
CA GLY A 518 39.59 7.57 6.50
C GLY A 518 40.34 8.81 5.98
N ILE A 519 41.16 9.46 6.81
CA ILE A 519 41.88 10.67 6.43
C ILE A 519 43.14 10.27 5.67
N MET A 520 43.33 10.87 4.49
CA MET A 520 44.55 10.72 3.69
C MET A 520 45.75 11.25 4.45
N GLU A 521 46.74 10.40 4.67
CA GLU A 521 48.00 10.75 5.33
C GLU A 521 49.01 11.29 4.31
N ASN A 522 49.90 12.16 4.79
CA ASN A 522 51.06 12.66 4.05
C ASN A 522 52.28 12.70 4.95
N GLY A 523 53.50 12.76 4.34
CA GLY A 523 54.76 12.67 5.10
C GLY A 523 55.11 11.22 5.49
N TRP A 524 55.78 11.05 6.64
CA TRP A 524 56.15 9.73 7.11
C TRP A 524 55.05 9.03 7.87
N VAL A 525 54.66 7.87 7.36
CA VAL A 525 53.58 7.01 7.95
C VAL A 525 54.18 5.63 8.29
N PHE A 526 53.89 5.13 9.50
CA PHE A 526 54.36 3.81 9.96
C PHE A 526 53.22 2.80 9.88
N VAL A 527 53.34 1.81 8.99
CA VAL A 527 52.31 0.81 8.73
C VAL A 527 52.96 -0.57 8.69
N ASP A 528 52.38 -1.53 9.38
CA ASP A 528 52.83 -2.95 9.40
C ASP A 528 54.34 -3.13 9.64
N GLY A 529 54.92 -2.34 10.56
CA GLY A 529 56.32 -2.41 10.90
C GLY A 529 57.30 -1.72 9.95
N HIS A 530 56.79 -1.00 8.95
CA HIS A 530 57.57 -0.30 7.94
C HIS A 530 57.23 1.19 7.89
N TRP A 531 58.24 2.02 7.56
CA TRP A 531 58.07 3.45 7.30
C TRP A 531 57.88 3.67 5.79
N TYR A 532 56.79 4.40 5.45
CA TYR A 532 56.52 4.89 4.10
C TYR A 532 56.55 6.41 4.10
N TYR A 533 56.99 6.97 3.01
CA TYR A 533 56.93 8.42 2.81
C TYR A 533 55.88 8.72 1.75
N MET A 534 54.78 9.37 2.15
CA MET A 534 53.75 9.87 1.28
C MET A 534 54.13 11.27 0.87
N ASP A 535 54.02 11.59 -0.41
CA ASP A 535 54.31 12.92 -0.90
C ASP A 535 53.30 13.97 -0.36
N PRO A 536 53.49 15.27 -0.62
CA PRO A 536 52.55 16.30 -0.14
C PRO A 536 51.12 16.15 -0.69
N TRP A 537 50.94 15.33 -1.72
CA TRP A 537 49.65 14.99 -2.33
C TRP A 537 49.11 13.67 -1.83
N GLY A 538 49.82 13.02 -0.92
CA GLY A 538 49.41 11.75 -0.28
C GLY A 538 49.76 10.48 -1.05
N ALA A 539 50.52 10.56 -2.16
CA ALA A 539 50.88 9.42 -3.00
C ALA A 539 52.25 8.82 -2.65
#